data_81d3bf25354fb835dc3297a2040382d0
#
_entry.id   81d3bf25354fb835dc3297a2040382d0
#
_cell.length_a   1.000
_cell.length_b   1.000
_cell.length_c   1.000
_cell.angle_alpha   90.00
_cell.angle_beta   90.00
_cell.angle_gamma   90.00
#
_symmetry.space_group_name_H-M   'P 1'
#
loop_
_entity.id
_entity.type
_entity.pdbx_description
1 polymer ?
#
loop_
_entity_poly.entity_id
_entity_poly.type
_entity_poly.pdbx_seq_one_letter_code
_entity_poly.pdbx_strand_id
1 'polypeptide(L)'
;AEIVVCDAAYAPRLFEVAGHLQGIRRLLVRGVVENGCPDVGFAIESLDDHRGHDTTPLAELPDPAALNALIYTSGTTGPSKGCMISGNQMCHVARLLLRAAPFGPNDVLWTPLPLFHMNAIATGVVSTLLVGGTISIAPRFSVSGFWPAVEASGATVVSILGALGTLLAQAPDNDAMRRCFGQIHTVKGNPFTEDIKAMWRTRFGARHIGSNAYGLTEALITSVPAGEPVPPGSSGRCAPEFDVRIFDDQDNPLPPGQAGEVVCRPLHPDIMFKGYWRRAEDTQKVMGNMWFHTGDIGKFDEAGFFYFVDRKKDYLRRRGENISSFEMESAILQHPDIEQVAVHAVRSNLGEDDLKVTAKRVAGAQLTEEALCRWMVDRVPYYAVPRYIEFRVELPVNPQGRVLKYQLRDEGVTPATWDIESSTIKVQR
;
A
#
# COMPACT_ATOMS: atom_id res chain seq x y z
N ALA A 1 -25.30 6.29 0.62
CA ALA A 1 -25.72 4.94 0.19
C ALA A 1 -27.17 4.71 0.60
N GLU A 2 -27.95 4.04 -0.23
CA GLU A 2 -29.31 3.63 0.11
C GLU A 2 -29.36 2.18 0.61
N ILE A 3 -28.39 1.38 0.19
CA ILE A 3 -28.25 -0.02 0.55
C ILE A 3 -26.87 -0.21 1.18
N VAL A 4 -26.83 -0.91 2.31
CA VAL A 4 -25.60 -1.39 2.94
C VAL A 4 -25.60 -2.91 2.91
N VAL A 5 -24.47 -3.51 2.60
CA VAL A 5 -24.26 -4.96 2.65
C VAL A 5 -23.16 -5.23 3.67
N CYS A 6 -23.41 -6.14 4.61
CA CYS A 6 -22.40 -6.53 5.58
C CYS A 6 -22.52 -7.99 6.03
N ASP A 7 -21.46 -8.52 6.63
CA ASP A 7 -21.56 -9.76 7.39
C ASP A 7 -22.26 -9.51 8.74
N ALA A 8 -22.95 -10.52 9.24
CA ALA A 8 -23.68 -10.48 10.51
C ALA A 8 -22.81 -10.02 11.69
N ALA A 9 -21.54 -10.38 11.70
CA ALA A 9 -20.57 -9.97 12.72
C ALA A 9 -20.36 -8.45 12.82
N TYR A 10 -20.65 -7.70 11.74
CA TYR A 10 -20.50 -6.23 11.70
C TYR A 10 -21.82 -5.48 11.86
N ALA A 11 -22.95 -6.15 11.78
CA ALA A 11 -24.27 -5.53 11.92
C ALA A 11 -24.44 -4.75 13.23
N PRO A 12 -24.00 -5.23 14.42
CA PRO A 12 -24.11 -4.50 15.67
C PRO A 12 -23.50 -3.09 15.63
N ARG A 13 -22.34 -2.93 14.95
CA ARG A 13 -21.68 -1.61 14.78
C ARG A 13 -22.53 -0.63 13.97
N LEU A 14 -23.30 -1.12 13.01
CA LEU A 14 -24.25 -0.30 12.23
C LEU A 14 -25.45 0.09 13.08
N PHE A 15 -25.92 -0.80 13.95
CA PHE A 15 -27.02 -0.51 14.87
C PHE A 15 -26.67 0.59 15.87
N GLU A 16 -25.45 0.59 16.42
CA GLU A 16 -24.94 1.62 17.32
C GLU A 16 -24.98 3.03 16.72
N VAL A 17 -24.79 3.15 15.42
CA VAL A 17 -24.74 4.43 14.69
C VAL A 17 -25.99 4.68 13.82
N ALA A 18 -27.02 3.86 13.93
CA ALA A 18 -28.19 3.88 13.04
C ALA A 18 -28.86 5.27 12.98
N GLY A 19 -28.97 5.96 14.12
CA GLY A 19 -29.51 7.32 14.19
C GLY A 19 -28.77 8.38 13.38
N HIS A 20 -27.52 8.11 12.99
CA HIS A 20 -26.69 8.97 12.13
C HIS A 20 -26.68 8.53 10.67
N LEU A 21 -27.25 7.38 10.33
CA LEU A 21 -27.23 6.79 8.99
C LEU A 21 -28.44 7.27 8.14
N GLN A 22 -28.50 8.58 7.90
CA GLN A 22 -29.57 9.15 7.09
C GLN A 22 -29.48 8.67 5.63
N GLY A 23 -30.64 8.24 5.08
CA GLY A 23 -30.75 7.82 3.68
C GLY A 23 -30.47 6.34 3.41
N ILE A 24 -30.13 5.54 4.41
CA ILE A 24 -30.13 4.08 4.28
C ILE A 24 -31.57 3.59 4.31
N ARG A 25 -31.93 2.76 3.33
CA ARG A 25 -33.26 2.13 3.22
C ARG A 25 -33.20 0.66 3.57
N ARG A 26 -32.07 -0.01 3.24
CA ARG A 26 -31.92 -1.45 3.45
C ARG A 26 -30.52 -1.80 3.95
N LEU A 27 -30.49 -2.74 4.88
CA LEU A 27 -29.28 -3.45 5.30
C LEU A 27 -29.42 -4.91 4.90
N LEU A 28 -28.60 -5.36 3.94
CA LEU A 28 -28.53 -6.75 3.53
C LEU A 28 -27.44 -7.45 4.33
N VAL A 29 -27.79 -8.48 5.08
CA VAL A 29 -26.88 -9.17 5.98
C VAL A 29 -26.58 -10.57 5.45
N ARG A 30 -25.29 -10.87 5.33
CA ARG A 30 -24.79 -12.22 5.08
C ARG A 30 -24.63 -12.96 6.41
N GLY A 31 -25.34 -14.06 6.59
CA GLY A 31 -25.35 -14.84 7.83
C GLY A 31 -26.46 -14.41 8.80
N VAL A 32 -26.42 -14.91 10.02
CA VAL A 32 -27.45 -14.69 11.04
C VAL A 32 -26.94 -13.72 12.09
N VAL A 33 -27.72 -12.66 12.35
CA VAL A 33 -27.41 -11.71 13.44
C VAL A 33 -27.79 -12.35 14.77
N GLU A 34 -26.81 -12.61 15.61
CA GLU A 34 -27.04 -13.09 16.97
C GLU A 34 -27.76 -12.02 17.79
N ASN A 35 -28.70 -12.46 18.66
CA ASN A 35 -29.53 -11.59 19.49
C ASN A 35 -30.62 -10.76 18.78
N GLY A 36 -30.89 -11.06 17.51
CA GLY A 36 -31.96 -10.38 16.74
C GLY A 36 -31.57 -9.01 16.19
N CYS A 37 -32.51 -8.42 15.46
CA CYS A 37 -32.31 -7.10 14.84
C CYS A 37 -33.13 -6.05 15.59
N PRO A 38 -32.55 -4.96 16.08
CA PRO A 38 -33.27 -3.85 16.67
C PRO A 38 -34.04 -3.06 15.60
N ASP A 39 -35.04 -2.29 16.04
CA ASP A 39 -35.68 -1.30 15.16
C ASP A 39 -34.70 -0.12 14.95
N VAL A 40 -34.20 0.01 13.73
CA VAL A 40 -33.16 1.00 13.37
C VAL A 40 -33.66 1.99 12.31
N GLY A 41 -34.96 1.95 11.95
CA GLY A 41 -35.55 2.88 10.99
C GLY A 41 -35.23 2.55 9.52
N PHE A 42 -34.63 1.40 9.22
CA PHE A 42 -34.46 0.84 7.87
C PHE A 42 -34.67 -0.68 7.85
N ALA A 43 -35.04 -1.24 6.70
CA ALA A 43 -35.25 -2.67 6.57
C ALA A 43 -33.95 -3.46 6.74
N ILE A 44 -34.01 -4.58 7.50
CA ILE A 44 -32.89 -5.54 7.63
C ILE A 44 -33.38 -6.83 6.98
N GLU A 45 -32.62 -7.30 5.98
CA GLU A 45 -32.98 -8.41 5.12
C GLU A 45 -31.80 -9.37 5.00
N SER A 46 -32.07 -10.65 4.75
CA SER A 46 -30.98 -11.60 4.42
C SER A 46 -30.45 -11.31 3.02
N LEU A 47 -29.12 -11.27 2.85
CA LEU A 47 -28.51 -11.17 1.53
C LEU A 47 -28.89 -12.36 0.65
N ASP A 48 -29.11 -13.54 1.24
CA ASP A 48 -29.45 -14.75 0.49
C ASP A 48 -30.83 -14.67 -0.16
N ASP A 49 -31.77 -13.91 0.41
CA ASP A 49 -33.10 -13.69 -0.17
C ASP A 49 -33.06 -12.85 -1.46
N HIS A 50 -31.91 -12.18 -1.70
CA HIS A 50 -31.68 -11.35 -2.89
C HIS A 50 -30.80 -12.02 -3.95
N ARG A 51 -30.46 -13.30 -3.79
CA ARG A 51 -29.79 -14.08 -4.82
C ARG A 51 -30.76 -14.40 -5.94
N GLY A 52 -30.72 -13.60 -6.99
CA GLY A 52 -31.50 -13.84 -8.21
C GLY A 52 -30.89 -14.93 -9.09
N HIS A 53 -31.77 -15.54 -9.88
CA HIS A 53 -31.41 -16.45 -10.98
C HIS A 53 -31.57 -15.81 -12.34
N ASP A 54 -31.95 -14.55 -12.39
CA ASP A 54 -32.13 -13.80 -13.64
C ASP A 54 -30.77 -13.47 -14.23
N THR A 55 -30.45 -14.05 -15.38
CA THR A 55 -29.24 -13.85 -16.15
C THR A 55 -29.46 -12.92 -17.34
N THR A 56 -30.61 -12.26 -17.42
CA THR A 56 -30.92 -11.30 -18.49
C THR A 56 -29.84 -10.18 -18.48
N PRO A 57 -29.22 -9.90 -19.63
CA PRO A 57 -28.29 -8.78 -19.72
C PRO A 57 -28.94 -7.46 -19.32
N LEU A 58 -28.18 -6.59 -18.68
CA LEU A 58 -28.65 -5.24 -18.36
C LEU A 58 -29.08 -4.53 -19.65
N ALA A 59 -30.26 -3.90 -19.60
CA ALA A 59 -30.81 -3.17 -20.75
C ALA A 59 -29.92 -1.98 -21.15
N GLU A 60 -29.26 -1.37 -20.16
CA GLU A 60 -28.30 -0.28 -20.36
C GLU A 60 -26.99 -0.60 -19.64
N LEU A 61 -25.86 -0.42 -20.34
CA LEU A 61 -24.55 -0.53 -19.73
C LEU A 61 -24.24 0.76 -18.97
N PRO A 62 -23.62 0.68 -17.79
CA PRO A 62 -23.19 1.87 -17.06
C PRO A 62 -22.21 2.68 -17.90
N ASP A 63 -22.30 4.01 -17.84
CA ASP A 63 -21.28 4.89 -18.42
C ASP A 63 -19.93 4.63 -17.71
N PRO A 64 -18.90 4.19 -18.45
CA PRO A 64 -17.59 3.90 -17.85
C PRO A 64 -16.92 5.15 -17.24
N ALA A 65 -17.33 6.35 -17.65
CA ALA A 65 -16.87 7.61 -17.06
C ALA A 65 -17.61 7.99 -15.78
N ALA A 66 -18.77 7.38 -15.50
CA ALA A 66 -19.53 7.66 -14.29
C ALA A 66 -18.79 7.25 -13.01
N LEU A 67 -19.19 7.84 -11.89
CA LEU A 67 -18.71 7.41 -10.56
C LEU A 67 -19.14 5.96 -10.31
N ASN A 68 -18.16 5.09 -10.19
CA ASN A 68 -18.36 3.66 -9.96
C ASN A 68 -18.14 3.27 -8.49
N ALA A 69 -17.12 3.84 -7.84
CA ALA A 69 -16.80 3.50 -6.46
C ALA A 69 -16.21 4.68 -5.68
N LEU A 70 -16.38 4.62 -4.36
CA LEU A 70 -15.64 5.43 -3.41
C LEU A 70 -14.64 4.52 -2.69
N ILE A 71 -13.34 4.72 -2.94
CA ILE A 71 -12.28 4.01 -2.24
C ILE A 71 -11.68 4.94 -1.21
N TYR A 72 -11.82 4.56 0.08
CA TYR A 72 -11.32 5.36 1.16
C TYR A 72 -9.82 5.15 1.38
N THR A 73 -9.07 6.25 1.38
CA THR A 73 -7.65 6.26 1.73
C THR A 73 -7.49 6.66 3.20
N SER A 74 -6.66 5.93 3.93
CA SER A 74 -6.22 6.36 5.25
C SER A 74 -5.29 7.56 5.07
N GLY A 75 -5.84 8.76 5.14
CA GLY A 75 -5.03 9.98 5.09
C GLY A 75 -3.97 9.94 6.20
N THR A 76 -2.73 10.09 5.82
CA THR A 76 -1.60 10.16 6.77
C THR A 76 -1.61 11.49 7.56
N THR A 77 -2.57 12.39 7.29
CA THR A 77 -2.67 13.74 7.87
C THR A 77 -4.07 14.12 8.33
N GLY A 78 -4.98 13.16 8.49
CA GLY A 78 -6.36 13.50 8.91
C GLY A 78 -7.37 12.39 8.61
N PRO A 79 -8.67 12.67 8.72
CA PRO A 79 -9.72 11.69 8.46
C PRO A 79 -9.60 11.07 7.07
N SER A 80 -9.99 9.80 6.96
CA SER A 80 -10.03 9.08 5.68
C SER A 80 -10.84 9.87 4.63
N LYS A 81 -10.37 9.86 3.38
CA LYS A 81 -11.00 10.54 2.25
C LYS A 81 -11.49 9.51 1.24
N GLY A 82 -12.70 9.67 0.76
CA GLY A 82 -13.27 8.82 -0.29
C GLY A 82 -12.82 9.30 -1.67
N CYS A 83 -11.90 8.60 -2.32
CA CYS A 83 -11.52 8.85 -3.71
C CYS A 83 -12.66 8.44 -4.64
N MET A 84 -13.11 9.34 -5.49
CA MET A 84 -14.14 9.08 -6.50
C MET A 84 -13.52 8.39 -7.72
N ILE A 85 -13.83 7.11 -7.90
CA ILE A 85 -13.25 6.24 -8.93
C ILE A 85 -14.28 5.95 -10.02
N SER A 86 -13.90 6.14 -11.28
CA SER A 86 -14.69 5.75 -12.44
C SER A 86 -14.45 4.29 -12.85
N GLY A 87 -15.36 3.71 -13.64
CA GLY A 87 -15.14 2.41 -14.27
C GLY A 87 -13.91 2.40 -15.18
N ASN A 88 -13.70 3.48 -15.94
CA ASN A 88 -12.51 3.66 -16.78
C ASN A 88 -11.21 3.60 -15.99
N GLN A 89 -11.13 4.28 -14.85
CA GLN A 89 -9.93 4.22 -14.01
C GLN A 89 -9.64 2.80 -13.52
N MET A 90 -10.67 2.08 -13.05
CA MET A 90 -10.49 0.69 -12.61
C MET A 90 -9.97 -0.20 -13.74
N CYS A 91 -10.56 -0.11 -14.92
CA CYS A 91 -10.14 -0.86 -16.09
C CYS A 91 -8.73 -0.46 -16.57
N HIS A 92 -8.40 0.83 -16.50
CA HIS A 92 -7.06 1.32 -16.85
C HIS A 92 -5.98 0.72 -15.93
N VAL A 93 -6.18 0.83 -14.61
CA VAL A 93 -5.28 0.22 -13.61
C VAL A 93 -5.12 -1.29 -13.84
N ALA A 94 -6.23 -1.99 -14.09
CA ALA A 94 -6.21 -3.42 -14.38
C ALA A 94 -5.38 -3.75 -15.64
N ARG A 95 -5.55 -3.00 -16.73
CA ARG A 95 -4.80 -3.19 -17.99
C ARG A 95 -3.31 -2.91 -17.82
N LEU A 96 -2.95 -1.84 -17.09
CA LEU A 96 -1.56 -1.54 -16.79
C LEU A 96 -0.87 -2.72 -16.08
N LEU A 97 -1.53 -3.27 -15.06
CA LEU A 97 -0.97 -4.39 -14.30
C LEU A 97 -1.00 -5.71 -15.06
N LEU A 98 -1.95 -5.92 -15.98
CA LEU A 98 -1.92 -7.06 -16.89
C LEU A 98 -0.72 -7.02 -17.85
N ARG A 99 -0.31 -5.82 -18.29
CA ARG A 99 0.94 -5.66 -19.08
C ARG A 99 2.19 -6.01 -18.26
N ALA A 100 2.20 -5.64 -16.98
CA ALA A 100 3.34 -5.88 -16.07
C ALA A 100 3.42 -7.33 -15.55
N ALA A 101 2.30 -8.01 -15.41
CA ALA A 101 2.19 -9.37 -14.90
C ALA A 101 1.05 -10.09 -15.62
N PRO A 102 1.29 -10.58 -16.85
CA PRO A 102 0.25 -11.15 -17.70
C PRO A 102 -0.25 -12.49 -17.18
N PHE A 103 -1.54 -12.71 -17.34
CA PHE A 103 -2.24 -13.97 -17.13
C PHE A 103 -3.49 -13.99 -18.02
N GLY A 104 -4.14 -15.12 -18.17
CA GLY A 104 -5.21 -15.32 -19.17
C GLY A 104 -6.45 -16.04 -18.64
N PRO A 105 -7.34 -16.47 -19.55
CA PRO A 105 -8.66 -17.01 -19.18
C PRO A 105 -8.60 -18.36 -18.46
N ASN A 106 -7.51 -19.10 -18.62
CA ASN A 106 -7.31 -20.39 -17.94
C ASN A 106 -6.65 -20.25 -16.57
N ASP A 107 -6.31 -19.03 -16.16
CA ASP A 107 -5.63 -18.80 -14.90
C ASP A 107 -6.60 -18.59 -13.75
N VAL A 108 -6.15 -19.02 -12.57
CA VAL A 108 -6.82 -18.79 -11.30
C VAL A 108 -5.94 -17.85 -10.48
N LEU A 109 -6.42 -16.63 -10.25
CA LEU A 109 -5.74 -15.65 -9.39
C LEU A 109 -6.20 -15.85 -7.95
N TRP A 110 -5.26 -16.07 -7.04
CA TRP A 110 -5.52 -16.11 -5.60
C TRP A 110 -5.02 -14.85 -4.92
N THR A 111 -5.84 -14.27 -4.00
CA THR A 111 -5.46 -13.10 -3.21
C THR A 111 -6.10 -13.09 -1.83
N PRO A 112 -5.36 -12.69 -0.76
CA PRO A 112 -5.89 -12.40 0.56
C PRO A 112 -6.05 -10.89 0.79
N LEU A 113 -5.80 -10.07 -0.25
CA LEU A 113 -5.80 -8.61 -0.12
C LEU A 113 -7.22 -8.07 0.05
N PRO A 114 -7.41 -7.07 0.91
CA PRO A 114 -8.74 -6.49 1.16
C PRO A 114 -9.31 -5.80 -0.08
N LEU A 115 -10.53 -6.17 -0.49
CA LEU A 115 -11.20 -5.63 -1.68
C LEU A 115 -11.57 -4.14 -1.59
N PHE A 116 -11.46 -3.52 -0.42
CA PHE A 116 -11.64 -2.08 -0.27
C PHE A 116 -10.40 -1.26 -0.71
N HIS A 117 -9.34 -1.91 -1.19
CA HIS A 117 -8.17 -1.27 -1.77
C HIS A 117 -8.13 -1.42 -3.28
N MET A 118 -7.69 -0.35 -3.97
CA MET A 118 -7.52 -0.33 -5.42
C MET A 118 -6.65 -1.49 -5.91
N ASN A 119 -5.60 -1.86 -5.17
CA ASN A 119 -4.75 -2.99 -5.52
C ASN A 119 -5.54 -4.31 -5.59
N ALA A 120 -6.39 -4.62 -4.62
CA ALA A 120 -7.15 -5.86 -4.64
C ALA A 120 -8.28 -5.83 -5.67
N ILE A 121 -9.05 -4.74 -5.73
CA ILE A 121 -10.22 -4.68 -6.61
C ILE A 121 -9.83 -4.48 -8.07
N ALA A 122 -8.99 -3.51 -8.41
CA ALA A 122 -8.63 -3.24 -9.81
C ALA A 122 -7.64 -4.27 -10.34
N THR A 123 -6.53 -4.52 -9.61
CA THR A 123 -5.47 -5.41 -10.10
C THR A 123 -5.74 -6.90 -9.85
N GLY A 124 -6.65 -7.22 -8.92
CA GLY A 124 -7.14 -8.58 -8.67
C GLY A 124 -8.44 -8.86 -9.42
N VAL A 125 -9.57 -8.32 -8.93
CA VAL A 125 -10.91 -8.67 -9.44
C VAL A 125 -11.09 -8.19 -10.88
N VAL A 126 -10.94 -6.90 -11.16
CA VAL A 126 -11.22 -6.34 -12.50
C VAL A 126 -10.26 -6.90 -13.54
N SER A 127 -8.97 -7.07 -13.22
CA SER A 127 -8.03 -7.68 -14.17
C SER A 127 -8.40 -9.12 -14.51
N THR A 128 -8.86 -9.90 -13.53
CA THR A 128 -9.33 -11.28 -13.75
C THR A 128 -10.58 -11.34 -14.62
N LEU A 129 -11.55 -10.44 -14.38
CA LEU A 129 -12.75 -10.31 -15.21
C LEU A 129 -12.41 -9.91 -16.64
N LEU A 130 -11.47 -8.97 -16.84
CA LEU A 130 -11.06 -8.51 -18.17
C LEU A 130 -10.44 -9.61 -19.04
N VAL A 131 -9.77 -10.58 -18.43
CA VAL A 131 -9.18 -11.72 -19.17
C VAL A 131 -10.08 -12.95 -19.20
N GLY A 132 -11.23 -12.94 -18.52
CA GLY A 132 -12.14 -14.10 -18.44
C GLY A 132 -11.59 -15.22 -17.54
N GLY A 133 -10.67 -14.91 -16.63
CA GLY A 133 -10.09 -15.86 -15.67
C GLY A 133 -10.95 -16.11 -14.44
N THR A 134 -10.43 -16.89 -13.51
CA THR A 134 -11.07 -17.18 -12.22
C THR A 134 -10.33 -16.46 -11.09
N ILE A 135 -11.07 -15.93 -10.10
CA ILE A 135 -10.48 -15.36 -8.89
C ILE A 135 -10.89 -16.15 -7.64
N SER A 136 -9.92 -16.49 -6.80
CA SER A 136 -10.08 -17.07 -5.47
C SER A 136 -9.69 -16.05 -4.41
N ILE A 137 -10.66 -15.60 -3.62
CA ILE A 137 -10.46 -14.57 -2.60
C ILE A 137 -10.42 -15.24 -1.23
N ALA A 138 -9.27 -15.13 -0.54
CA ALA A 138 -9.13 -15.64 0.81
C ALA A 138 -9.59 -14.57 1.84
N PRO A 139 -10.31 -14.95 2.90
CA PRO A 139 -10.81 -14.00 3.89
C PRO A 139 -9.67 -13.35 4.71
N ARG A 140 -8.52 -14.01 4.82
CA ARG A 140 -7.31 -13.52 5.51
C ARG A 140 -6.07 -14.26 5.03
N PHE A 141 -4.91 -13.63 5.23
CA PHE A 141 -3.62 -14.27 5.00
C PHE A 141 -3.22 -15.16 6.18
N SER A 142 -2.58 -16.30 5.86
CA SER A 142 -1.90 -17.16 6.82
C SER A 142 -0.75 -17.86 6.11
N VAL A 143 0.45 -17.83 6.70
CA VAL A 143 1.63 -18.50 6.12
C VAL A 143 1.40 -20.01 6.02
N SER A 144 0.90 -20.64 7.09
CA SER A 144 0.61 -22.09 7.11
C SER A 144 -0.56 -22.49 6.22
N GLY A 145 -1.54 -21.59 6.01
CA GLY A 145 -2.72 -21.83 5.18
C GLY A 145 -2.52 -21.52 3.70
N PHE A 146 -1.44 -20.86 3.31
CA PHE A 146 -1.24 -20.39 1.94
C PHE A 146 -1.20 -21.56 0.93
N TRP A 147 -0.27 -22.50 1.09
CA TRP A 147 -0.10 -23.60 0.14
C TRP A 147 -1.31 -24.54 0.06
N PRO A 148 -1.96 -24.91 1.19
CA PRO A 148 -3.25 -25.61 1.13
C PRO A 148 -4.33 -24.84 0.35
N ALA A 149 -4.39 -23.51 0.49
CA ALA A 149 -5.35 -22.69 -0.27
C ALA A 149 -5.02 -22.60 -1.76
N VAL A 150 -3.73 -22.53 -2.12
CA VAL A 150 -3.25 -22.60 -3.51
C VAL A 150 -3.62 -23.93 -4.16
N GLU A 151 -3.38 -25.05 -3.45
CA GLU A 151 -3.74 -26.38 -3.92
C GLU A 151 -5.26 -26.53 -4.12
N ALA A 152 -6.04 -26.14 -3.12
CA ALA A 152 -7.50 -26.28 -3.17
C ALA A 152 -8.16 -25.40 -4.23
N SER A 153 -7.61 -24.20 -4.50
CA SER A 153 -8.15 -23.28 -5.52
C SER A 153 -7.64 -23.56 -6.93
N GLY A 154 -6.56 -24.34 -7.07
CA GLY A 154 -5.86 -24.49 -8.33
C GLY A 154 -5.15 -23.21 -8.79
N ALA A 155 -4.80 -22.30 -7.87
CA ALA A 155 -4.25 -21.00 -8.20
C ALA A 155 -2.93 -21.09 -9.00
N THR A 156 -2.88 -20.35 -10.11
CA THR A 156 -1.73 -20.25 -11.02
C THR A 156 -1.06 -18.87 -10.93
N VAL A 157 -1.81 -17.90 -10.42
CA VAL A 157 -1.37 -16.52 -10.20
C VAL A 157 -1.67 -16.12 -8.77
N VAL A 158 -0.75 -15.46 -8.08
CA VAL A 158 -1.01 -14.89 -6.75
C VAL A 158 -0.81 -13.38 -6.75
N SER A 159 -1.71 -12.67 -6.04
CA SER A 159 -1.60 -11.23 -5.82
C SER A 159 -1.45 -10.98 -4.33
N ILE A 160 -0.25 -10.53 -3.91
CA ILE A 160 0.14 -10.38 -2.51
C ILE A 160 1.02 -9.13 -2.33
N LEU A 161 1.20 -8.67 -1.09
CA LEU A 161 2.20 -7.65 -0.78
C LEU A 161 3.60 -8.25 -0.74
N GLY A 162 4.63 -7.45 -1.02
CA GLY A 162 6.03 -7.89 -0.97
C GLY A 162 6.41 -8.52 0.37
N ALA A 163 5.96 -7.96 1.49
CA ALA A 163 6.18 -8.51 2.82
C ALA A 163 5.61 -9.93 2.98
N LEU A 164 4.39 -10.17 2.47
CA LEU A 164 3.78 -11.51 2.50
C LEU A 164 4.57 -12.51 1.65
N GLY A 165 5.04 -12.07 0.49
CA GLY A 165 5.89 -12.89 -0.39
C GLY A 165 7.23 -13.22 0.24
N THR A 166 7.80 -12.32 1.02
CA THR A 166 9.02 -12.55 1.80
C THR A 166 8.80 -13.58 2.91
N LEU A 167 7.72 -13.44 3.68
CA LEU A 167 7.34 -14.41 4.72
C LEU A 167 7.17 -15.82 4.14
N LEU A 168 6.50 -15.94 2.99
CA LEU A 168 6.32 -17.22 2.30
C LEU A 168 7.65 -17.80 1.79
N ALA A 169 8.51 -16.95 1.21
CA ALA A 169 9.81 -17.37 0.69
C ALA A 169 10.74 -17.91 1.80
N GLN A 170 10.61 -17.41 3.02
CA GLN A 170 11.41 -17.81 4.19
C GLN A 170 10.76 -18.89 5.04
N ALA A 171 9.48 -19.19 4.82
CA ALA A 171 8.77 -20.21 5.58
C ALA A 171 9.34 -21.62 5.36
N PRO A 172 9.25 -22.54 6.35
CA PRO A 172 9.64 -23.92 6.18
C PRO A 172 8.86 -24.62 5.07
N ASP A 173 9.50 -25.62 4.46
CA ASP A 173 8.86 -26.48 3.46
C ASP A 173 7.72 -27.30 4.07
N ASN A 174 6.68 -27.50 3.26
CA ASN A 174 5.58 -28.40 3.60
C ASN A 174 5.13 -29.21 2.37
N ASP A 175 4.32 -30.24 2.59
CA ASP A 175 3.94 -31.16 1.53
C ASP A 175 3.03 -30.51 0.47
N ALA A 176 2.11 -29.61 0.86
CA ALA A 176 1.29 -28.87 -0.10
C ALA A 176 2.15 -27.99 -1.02
N MET A 177 3.17 -27.32 -0.47
CA MET A 177 4.13 -26.55 -1.26
C MET A 177 4.85 -27.41 -2.31
N ARG A 178 5.30 -28.63 -1.92
CA ARG A 178 5.98 -29.55 -2.84
C ARG A 178 5.06 -30.02 -3.96
N ARG A 179 3.78 -30.30 -3.65
CA ARG A 179 2.77 -30.69 -4.65
C ARG A 179 2.45 -29.54 -5.62
N CYS A 180 2.47 -28.29 -5.15
CA CYS A 180 2.21 -27.09 -5.95
C CYS A 180 3.46 -26.54 -6.67
N PHE A 181 4.60 -27.24 -6.67
CA PHE A 181 5.80 -26.75 -7.35
C PHE A 181 5.53 -26.49 -8.85
N GLY A 182 5.82 -25.26 -9.30
CA GLY A 182 5.58 -24.84 -10.68
C GLY A 182 4.13 -24.48 -11.04
N GLN A 183 3.17 -24.69 -10.12
CA GLN A 183 1.77 -24.35 -10.32
C GLN A 183 1.57 -22.82 -10.39
N ILE A 184 2.17 -22.07 -9.47
CA ILE A 184 2.17 -20.61 -9.50
C ILE A 184 3.23 -20.15 -10.49
N HIS A 185 2.82 -19.63 -11.63
CA HIS A 185 3.76 -19.09 -12.61
C HIS A 185 3.96 -17.57 -12.50
N THR A 186 3.00 -16.84 -11.89
CA THR A 186 3.05 -15.37 -11.74
C THR A 186 2.74 -14.95 -10.31
N VAL A 187 3.64 -14.14 -9.72
CA VAL A 187 3.48 -13.52 -8.40
C VAL A 187 3.40 -12.02 -8.59
N LYS A 188 2.20 -11.45 -8.41
CA LYS A 188 1.94 -10.00 -8.44
C LYS A 188 2.20 -9.42 -7.06
N GLY A 189 2.99 -8.37 -6.98
CA GLY A 189 3.28 -7.67 -5.73
C GLY A 189 4.60 -6.90 -5.78
N ASN A 190 4.78 -6.01 -4.84
CA ASN A 190 5.98 -5.19 -4.65
C ASN A 190 6.10 -4.76 -3.18
N PRO A 191 7.33 -4.38 -2.74
CA PRO A 191 8.62 -4.67 -3.38
C PRO A 191 9.08 -6.11 -3.13
N PHE A 192 9.89 -6.65 -4.03
CA PHE A 192 10.64 -7.90 -3.82
C PHE A 192 12.13 -7.65 -4.09
N THR A 193 13.00 -8.08 -3.17
CA THR A 193 14.45 -8.12 -3.40
C THR A 193 14.81 -9.22 -4.38
N GLU A 194 15.96 -9.13 -5.02
CA GLU A 194 16.40 -10.17 -5.97
C GLU A 194 16.58 -11.55 -5.29
N ASP A 195 16.99 -11.58 -4.03
CA ASP A 195 17.09 -12.81 -3.25
C ASP A 195 15.72 -13.47 -3.04
N ILE A 196 14.69 -12.67 -2.70
CA ILE A 196 13.33 -13.17 -2.57
C ILE A 196 12.78 -13.67 -3.91
N LYS A 197 13.05 -12.94 -5.00
CA LYS A 197 12.68 -13.41 -6.34
C LYS A 197 13.40 -14.73 -6.70
N ALA A 198 14.68 -14.86 -6.36
CA ALA A 198 15.44 -16.09 -6.56
C ALA A 198 14.83 -17.26 -5.76
N MET A 199 14.45 -17.05 -4.49
CA MET A 199 13.77 -18.05 -3.67
C MET A 199 12.44 -18.50 -4.30
N TRP A 200 11.61 -17.56 -4.77
CA TRP A 200 10.35 -17.89 -5.45
C TRP A 200 10.57 -18.74 -6.71
N ARG A 201 11.62 -18.45 -7.49
CA ARG A 201 11.99 -19.25 -8.68
C ARG A 201 12.45 -20.65 -8.31
N THR A 202 13.38 -20.76 -7.36
CA THR A 202 14.04 -22.04 -7.03
C THR A 202 13.20 -22.95 -6.16
N ARG A 203 12.51 -22.40 -5.15
CA ARG A 203 11.70 -23.18 -4.22
C ARG A 203 10.30 -23.50 -4.73
N PHE A 204 9.71 -22.60 -5.51
CA PHE A 204 8.29 -22.72 -5.88
C PHE A 204 8.08 -22.82 -7.40
N GLY A 205 9.11 -22.63 -8.23
CA GLY A 205 9.02 -22.74 -9.68
C GLY A 205 8.32 -21.55 -10.35
N ALA A 206 8.13 -20.42 -9.66
CA ALA A 206 7.51 -19.22 -10.21
C ALA A 206 8.41 -18.58 -11.30
N ARG A 207 7.80 -18.08 -12.37
CA ARG A 207 8.52 -17.49 -13.51
C ARG A 207 8.53 -15.97 -13.51
N HIS A 208 7.36 -15.36 -13.28
CA HIS A 208 7.19 -13.91 -13.23
C HIS A 208 6.97 -13.48 -11.79
N ILE A 209 7.88 -12.69 -11.23
CA ILE A 209 7.83 -12.31 -9.82
C ILE A 209 8.01 -10.80 -9.69
N GLY A 210 7.03 -10.17 -9.07
CA GLY A 210 6.93 -8.74 -8.92
C GLY A 210 6.25 -8.06 -10.11
N SER A 211 5.65 -6.91 -9.81
CA SER A 211 5.11 -5.99 -10.81
C SER A 211 5.67 -4.62 -10.46
N ASN A 212 6.71 -4.17 -11.17
CA ASN A 212 7.30 -2.86 -10.92
C ASN A 212 6.33 -1.78 -11.37
N ALA A 213 5.69 -1.14 -10.40
CA ALA A 213 4.74 -0.08 -10.62
C ALA A 213 4.71 0.85 -9.39
N TYR A 214 4.44 2.11 -9.62
CA TYR A 214 4.18 3.08 -8.57
C TYR A 214 2.87 3.80 -8.86
N GLY A 215 2.10 4.01 -7.82
CA GLY A 215 0.85 4.75 -7.86
C GLY A 215 0.17 4.82 -6.52
N LEU A 216 -0.92 5.57 -6.51
CA LEU A 216 -1.82 5.80 -5.40
C LEU A 216 -3.23 5.33 -5.78
N THR A 217 -4.17 5.43 -4.85
CA THR A 217 -5.59 5.22 -5.17
C THR A 217 -6.06 6.20 -6.26
N GLU A 218 -5.54 7.41 -6.24
CA GLU A 218 -5.83 8.50 -7.16
C GLU A 218 -5.36 8.23 -8.58
N ALA A 219 -4.18 7.61 -8.75
CA ALA A 219 -3.58 7.33 -10.07
C ALA A 219 -2.53 6.23 -9.99
N LEU A 220 -2.46 5.34 -10.97
CA LEU A 220 -1.34 4.42 -11.20
C LEU A 220 -0.52 4.97 -12.36
N ILE A 221 0.67 5.48 -12.09
CA ILE A 221 1.40 6.37 -13.00
C ILE A 221 2.70 5.79 -13.55
N THR A 222 3.22 4.71 -12.98
CA THR A 222 4.35 3.98 -13.56
C THR A 222 4.05 2.49 -13.68
N SER A 223 4.64 1.87 -14.68
CA SER A 223 4.57 0.42 -14.90
C SER A 223 5.68 0.01 -15.87
N VAL A 224 5.99 -1.29 -15.91
CA VAL A 224 6.88 -1.87 -16.91
C VAL A 224 6.23 -3.15 -17.43
N PRO A 225 6.19 -3.35 -18.77
CA PRO A 225 5.75 -4.61 -19.33
C PRO A 225 6.56 -5.81 -18.81
N ALA A 226 5.92 -6.97 -18.72
CA ALA A 226 6.58 -8.20 -18.29
C ALA A 226 7.77 -8.54 -19.20
N GLY A 227 8.88 -8.92 -18.59
CA GLY A 227 10.11 -9.31 -19.29
C GLY A 227 11.06 -8.17 -19.64
N GLU A 228 10.66 -6.92 -19.48
CA GLU A 228 11.59 -5.80 -19.59
C GLU A 228 12.50 -5.72 -18.35
N PRO A 229 13.82 -5.53 -18.55
CA PRO A 229 14.75 -5.36 -17.44
C PRO A 229 14.49 -4.03 -16.71
N VAL A 230 14.43 -4.10 -15.39
CA VAL A 230 14.23 -2.93 -14.52
C VAL A 230 15.41 -2.80 -13.59
N PRO A 231 16.05 -1.64 -13.47
CA PRO A 231 17.12 -1.42 -12.52
C PRO A 231 16.66 -1.69 -11.07
N PRO A 232 17.55 -2.20 -10.21
CA PRO A 232 17.23 -2.42 -8.79
C PRO A 232 16.69 -1.15 -8.13
N GLY A 233 15.62 -1.28 -7.33
CA GLY A 233 14.98 -0.16 -6.63
C GLY A 233 14.05 0.69 -7.48
N SER A 234 14.01 0.53 -8.81
CA SER A 234 13.10 1.26 -9.67
C SER A 234 11.67 0.70 -9.61
N SER A 235 10.71 1.60 -9.65
CA SER A 235 9.27 1.29 -9.78
C SER A 235 8.78 1.37 -11.25
N GLY A 236 9.69 1.27 -12.21
CA GLY A 236 9.37 1.25 -13.63
C GLY A 236 9.48 2.59 -14.32
N ARG A 237 8.77 2.76 -15.43
CA ARG A 237 8.72 3.97 -16.25
C ARG A 237 7.33 4.58 -16.23
N CYS A 238 7.20 5.84 -16.61
CA CYS A 238 5.89 6.47 -16.77
C CYS A 238 4.99 5.64 -17.67
N ALA A 239 3.77 5.42 -17.23
CA ALA A 239 2.73 4.90 -18.10
C ALA A 239 2.46 5.92 -19.21
N PRO A 240 2.42 5.51 -20.49
CA PRO A 240 2.27 6.44 -21.60
C PRO A 240 0.96 7.23 -21.58
N GLU A 241 0.01 6.82 -20.78
CA GLU A 241 -1.27 7.48 -20.58
C GLU A 241 -1.20 8.67 -19.58
N PHE A 242 -0.02 8.92 -18.97
CA PHE A 242 0.20 10.02 -18.03
C PHE A 242 1.40 10.88 -18.45
N ASP A 243 1.30 12.19 -18.24
CA ASP A 243 2.46 13.09 -18.12
C ASP A 243 2.85 13.12 -16.64
N VAL A 244 4.07 12.66 -16.32
CA VAL A 244 4.60 12.60 -14.96
C VAL A 244 5.89 13.38 -14.88
N ARG A 245 6.00 14.26 -13.88
CA ARG A 245 7.18 15.10 -13.68
C ARG A 245 7.59 15.11 -12.22
N ILE A 246 8.80 15.59 -11.99
CA ILE A 246 9.33 15.89 -10.66
C ILE A 246 9.44 17.39 -10.53
N PHE A 247 8.83 17.96 -9.49
CA PHE A 247 8.82 19.40 -9.25
C PHE A 247 9.57 19.76 -7.96
N ASP A 248 10.17 20.96 -7.96
CA ASP A 248 10.67 21.59 -6.73
C ASP A 248 9.51 22.23 -5.92
N ASP A 249 9.83 22.88 -4.81
CA ASP A 249 8.83 23.54 -3.94
C ASP A 249 8.23 24.81 -4.55
N GLN A 250 8.70 25.27 -5.70
CA GLN A 250 8.17 26.38 -6.49
C GLN A 250 7.43 25.93 -7.75
N ASP A 251 7.13 24.63 -7.87
CA ASP A 251 6.48 24.00 -9.03
C ASP A 251 7.29 24.11 -10.33
N ASN A 252 8.63 24.24 -10.27
CA ASN A 252 9.46 24.14 -11.44
C ASN A 252 9.87 22.66 -11.68
N PRO A 253 9.90 22.21 -12.96
CA PRO A 253 10.33 20.86 -13.28
C PRO A 253 11.83 20.67 -13.01
N LEU A 254 12.16 19.57 -12.34
CA LEU A 254 13.53 19.16 -12.05
C LEU A 254 14.07 18.22 -13.14
N PRO A 255 15.37 18.28 -13.47
CA PRO A 255 16.01 17.37 -14.40
C PRO A 255 16.18 15.97 -13.79
N PRO A 256 16.47 14.94 -14.61
CA PRO A 256 16.82 13.62 -14.13
C PRO A 256 17.93 13.64 -13.06
N GLY A 257 17.87 12.72 -12.11
CA GLY A 257 18.77 12.59 -10.98
C GLY A 257 18.40 13.40 -9.74
N GLN A 258 17.62 14.48 -9.89
CA GLN A 258 17.18 15.30 -8.77
C GLN A 258 15.86 14.80 -8.19
N ALA A 259 15.80 14.76 -6.87
CA ALA A 259 14.60 14.37 -6.14
C ALA A 259 13.71 15.59 -5.88
N GLY A 260 12.40 15.42 -6.06
CA GLY A 260 11.37 16.41 -5.79
C GLY A 260 10.00 15.79 -5.72
N GLU A 261 8.95 16.60 -5.63
CA GLU A 261 7.58 16.11 -5.60
C GLU A 261 7.17 15.47 -6.92
N VAL A 262 6.62 14.28 -6.84
CA VAL A 262 6.03 13.60 -8.00
C VAL A 262 4.69 14.25 -8.32
N VAL A 263 4.57 14.78 -9.52
CA VAL A 263 3.30 15.32 -10.03
C VAL A 263 2.88 14.60 -11.29
N CYS A 264 1.59 14.47 -11.52
CA CYS A 264 1.08 13.84 -12.73
C CYS A 264 -0.20 14.49 -13.24
N ARG A 265 -0.48 14.26 -14.52
CA ARG A 265 -1.77 14.56 -15.14
C ARG A 265 -2.12 13.48 -16.17
N PRO A 266 -3.40 13.13 -16.32
CA PRO A 266 -3.83 12.14 -17.28
C PRO A 266 -3.80 12.72 -18.70
N LEU A 267 -3.42 11.90 -19.69
CA LEU A 267 -3.49 12.24 -21.11
C LEU A 267 -4.78 11.72 -21.76
N HIS A 268 -5.55 10.89 -21.02
CA HIS A 268 -6.84 10.36 -21.43
C HIS A 268 -7.90 10.66 -20.37
N PRO A 269 -9.19 10.83 -20.74
CA PRO A 269 -10.25 11.09 -19.79
C PRO A 269 -10.49 9.90 -18.86
N ASP A 270 -10.85 10.22 -17.62
CA ASP A 270 -11.35 9.29 -16.61
C ASP A 270 -10.43 8.11 -16.22
N ILE A 271 -9.11 8.24 -16.41
CA ILE A 271 -8.10 7.25 -15.98
C ILE A 271 -7.46 7.56 -14.63
N MET A 272 -7.86 8.68 -14.03
CA MET A 272 -7.44 9.16 -12.72
C MET A 272 -8.69 9.48 -11.88
N PHE A 273 -8.55 9.58 -10.55
CA PHE A 273 -9.68 9.89 -9.67
C PHE A 273 -10.38 11.21 -10.07
N LYS A 274 -11.67 11.29 -9.74
CA LYS A 274 -12.49 12.50 -10.02
C LYS A 274 -12.46 13.53 -8.88
N GLY A 275 -11.59 13.32 -7.89
CA GLY A 275 -11.50 14.11 -6.66
C GLY A 275 -11.96 13.34 -5.43
N TYR A 276 -12.02 14.03 -4.29
CA TYR A 276 -12.45 13.46 -3.01
C TYR A 276 -13.94 13.77 -2.75
N TRP A 277 -14.71 12.74 -2.42
CA TRP A 277 -16.14 12.85 -2.19
C TRP A 277 -16.49 13.85 -1.08
N ARG A 278 -17.26 14.88 -1.41
CA ARG A 278 -17.67 15.97 -0.50
C ARG A 278 -16.50 16.69 0.19
N ARG A 279 -15.35 16.73 -0.48
CA ARG A 279 -14.09 17.34 -0.01
C ARG A 279 -13.48 18.19 -1.12
N ALA A 280 -14.22 19.18 -1.61
CA ALA A 280 -13.77 20.05 -2.72
C ALA A 280 -12.46 20.77 -2.40
N GLU A 281 -12.33 21.32 -1.18
CA GLU A 281 -11.11 22.01 -0.74
C GLU A 281 -9.88 21.05 -0.69
N ASP A 282 -10.07 19.81 -0.21
CA ASP A 282 -8.99 18.83 -0.19
C ASP A 282 -8.60 18.40 -1.61
N THR A 283 -9.56 18.34 -2.53
CA THR A 283 -9.29 18.09 -3.95
C THR A 283 -8.50 19.24 -4.54
N GLN A 284 -8.91 20.49 -4.29
CA GLN A 284 -8.22 21.66 -4.78
C GLN A 284 -6.77 21.76 -4.27
N LYS A 285 -6.53 21.41 -3.01
CA LYS A 285 -5.18 21.43 -2.40
C LYS A 285 -4.18 20.49 -3.11
N VAL A 286 -4.66 19.41 -3.70
CA VAL A 286 -3.80 18.44 -4.41
C VAL A 286 -3.78 18.67 -5.93
N MET A 287 -4.57 19.62 -6.45
CA MET A 287 -4.65 19.96 -7.87
C MET A 287 -4.08 21.35 -8.09
N GLY A 288 -2.76 21.49 -7.97
CA GLY A 288 -2.05 22.75 -8.23
C GLY A 288 -1.57 22.85 -9.69
N ASN A 289 -1.62 24.03 -10.29
CA ASN A 289 -1.09 24.31 -11.64
C ASN A 289 -1.49 23.30 -12.72
N MET A 290 -2.71 22.75 -12.66
CA MET A 290 -3.21 21.69 -13.56
C MET A 290 -2.50 20.34 -13.39
N TRP A 291 -1.78 20.13 -12.29
CA TRP A 291 -1.14 18.87 -11.91
C TRP A 291 -1.76 18.32 -10.64
N PHE A 292 -1.80 17.00 -10.56
CA PHE A 292 -2.05 16.29 -9.31
C PHE A 292 -0.73 16.14 -8.56
N HIS A 293 -0.66 16.74 -7.38
CA HIS A 293 0.44 16.66 -6.43
C HIS A 293 0.26 15.42 -5.56
N THR A 294 1.12 14.44 -5.74
CA THR A 294 0.98 13.14 -5.06
C THR A 294 1.30 13.20 -3.58
N GLY A 295 2.07 14.20 -3.16
CA GLY A 295 2.66 14.27 -1.82
C GLY A 295 3.76 13.23 -1.59
N ASP A 296 4.29 12.65 -2.67
CA ASP A 296 5.41 11.71 -2.66
C ASP A 296 6.63 12.38 -3.30
N ILE A 297 7.81 12.09 -2.75
CA ILE A 297 9.10 12.49 -3.33
C ILE A 297 9.64 11.33 -4.15
N GLY A 298 10.12 11.65 -5.35
CA GLY A 298 10.72 10.69 -6.26
C GLY A 298 11.71 11.34 -7.19
N LYS A 299 12.35 10.56 -8.03
CA LYS A 299 13.24 11.02 -9.10
C LYS A 299 13.19 10.09 -10.29
N PHE A 300 13.54 10.61 -11.45
CA PHE A 300 13.86 9.80 -12.63
C PHE A 300 15.37 9.74 -12.81
N ASP A 301 15.86 8.61 -13.34
CA ASP A 301 17.21 8.56 -13.89
C ASP A 301 17.24 9.05 -15.35
N GLU A 302 18.43 9.13 -15.96
CA GLU A 302 18.63 9.56 -17.35
C GLU A 302 17.95 8.61 -18.35
N ALA A 303 17.75 7.35 -17.98
CA ALA A 303 17.03 6.36 -18.78
C ALA A 303 15.50 6.42 -18.62
N GLY A 304 14.98 7.32 -17.77
CA GLY A 304 13.57 7.52 -17.51
C GLY A 304 12.94 6.51 -16.58
N PHE A 305 13.73 5.77 -15.79
CA PHE A 305 13.21 4.93 -14.72
C PHE A 305 12.91 5.74 -13.48
N PHE A 306 11.77 5.46 -12.88
CA PHE A 306 11.28 6.12 -11.67
C PHE A 306 11.75 5.42 -10.41
N TYR A 307 12.19 6.22 -9.43
CA TYR A 307 12.58 5.79 -8.09
C TYR A 307 11.76 6.56 -7.06
N PHE A 308 10.97 5.85 -6.26
CA PHE A 308 10.33 6.42 -5.10
C PHE A 308 11.39 6.70 -4.01
N VAL A 309 11.34 7.88 -3.41
CA VAL A 309 12.29 8.28 -2.36
C VAL A 309 11.63 8.26 -0.98
N ASP A 310 10.53 9.02 -0.81
CA ASP A 310 9.78 9.06 0.46
C ASP A 310 8.42 9.78 0.28
N ARG A 311 7.66 9.88 1.38
CA ARG A 311 6.54 10.82 1.49
C ARG A 311 7.05 12.25 1.73
N LYS A 312 6.52 13.25 1.02
CA LYS A 312 6.94 14.66 1.18
C LYS A 312 6.95 15.13 2.65
N LYS A 313 5.98 14.70 3.44
CA LYS A 313 5.87 15.02 4.87
C LYS A 313 6.70 14.14 5.81
N ASP A 314 7.19 13.00 5.34
CA ASP A 314 8.09 12.09 6.07
C ASP A 314 9.55 12.31 5.65
N TYR A 315 9.76 13.15 4.63
CA TYR A 315 11.04 13.57 4.12
C TYR A 315 11.62 14.62 5.07
N LEU A 316 12.78 14.32 5.61
CA LEU A 316 13.37 15.06 6.72
C LEU A 316 14.46 15.98 6.18
N ARG A 317 14.59 17.19 6.74
CA ARG A 317 15.69 18.09 6.41
C ARG A 317 16.51 18.39 7.65
N ARG A 318 17.77 17.97 7.64
CA ARG A 318 18.69 18.17 8.76
C ARG A 318 20.05 18.63 8.26
N ARG A 319 20.55 19.73 8.85
CA ARG A 319 21.88 20.31 8.49
C ARG A 319 22.04 20.62 7.01
N GLY A 320 20.96 21.03 6.35
CA GLY A 320 20.91 21.31 4.92
C GLY A 320 20.76 20.08 4.02
N GLU A 321 20.83 18.86 4.58
CA GLU A 321 20.72 17.61 3.85
C GLU A 321 19.30 17.04 3.94
N ASN A 322 18.88 16.45 2.84
CA ASN A 322 17.61 15.76 2.76
C ASN A 322 17.78 14.28 3.14
N ILE A 323 16.93 13.79 4.03
CA ILE A 323 17.01 12.42 4.56
C ILE A 323 15.68 11.71 4.28
N SER A 324 15.76 10.60 3.56
CA SER A 324 14.61 9.71 3.37
C SER A 324 14.40 8.85 4.62
N SER A 325 13.25 8.99 5.24
CA SER A 325 12.86 8.13 6.35
C SER A 325 12.73 6.67 5.89
N PHE A 326 12.29 6.45 4.66
CA PHE A 326 12.15 5.12 4.07
C PHE A 326 13.50 4.41 3.87
N GLU A 327 14.50 5.12 3.35
CA GLU A 327 15.86 4.56 3.20
C GLU A 327 16.47 4.22 4.56
N MET A 328 16.28 5.11 5.54
CA MET A 328 16.73 4.88 6.91
C MET A 328 16.05 3.67 7.55
N GLU A 329 14.74 3.54 7.42
CA GLU A 329 13.97 2.40 7.92
C GLU A 329 14.43 1.10 7.26
N SER A 330 14.66 1.13 5.94
CA SER A 330 15.17 -0.02 5.19
C SER A 330 16.55 -0.46 5.67
N ALA A 331 17.43 0.48 6.01
CA ALA A 331 18.74 0.18 6.58
C ALA A 331 18.63 -0.41 7.98
N ILE A 332 17.80 0.17 8.86
CA ILE A 332 17.63 -0.27 10.25
C ILE A 332 16.98 -1.66 10.31
N LEU A 333 16.04 -1.97 9.43
CA LEU A 333 15.40 -3.29 9.34
C LEU A 333 16.37 -4.44 8.96
N GLN A 334 17.60 -4.14 8.53
CA GLN A 334 18.64 -5.15 8.34
C GLN A 334 19.22 -5.64 9.68
N HIS A 335 18.96 -4.96 10.80
CA HIS A 335 19.39 -5.42 12.10
C HIS A 335 18.51 -6.59 12.56
N PRO A 336 19.12 -7.75 12.95
CA PRO A 336 18.39 -8.98 13.25
C PRO A 336 17.41 -8.85 14.45
N ASP A 337 17.67 -7.92 15.34
CA ASP A 337 16.87 -7.70 16.55
C ASP A 337 15.74 -6.67 16.34
N ILE A 338 15.55 -6.12 15.15
CA ILE A 338 14.49 -5.14 14.85
C ILE A 338 13.37 -5.82 14.08
N GLU A 339 12.15 -5.75 14.63
CA GLU A 339 10.92 -6.26 14.01
C GLU A 339 10.21 -5.18 13.19
N GLN A 340 10.09 -3.96 13.75
CA GLN A 340 9.46 -2.81 13.10
C GLN A 340 10.22 -1.53 13.46
N VAL A 341 10.19 -0.56 12.56
CA VAL A 341 10.82 0.73 12.78
C VAL A 341 10.06 1.86 12.08
N ALA A 342 10.09 3.04 12.68
CA ALA A 342 9.68 4.29 12.08
C ALA A 342 10.74 5.36 12.34
N VAL A 343 11.15 6.03 11.27
CA VAL A 343 12.03 7.20 11.32
C VAL A 343 11.18 8.43 11.06
N HIS A 344 11.26 9.41 11.96
CA HIS A 344 10.45 10.61 11.86
C HIS A 344 11.15 11.84 12.43
N ALA A 345 10.68 13.03 12.06
CA ALA A 345 11.16 14.29 12.57
C ALA A 345 10.70 14.51 14.01
N VAL A 346 11.55 15.16 14.77
CA VAL A 346 11.20 15.84 16.03
C VAL A 346 11.66 17.30 15.92
N ARG A 347 10.79 18.23 16.29
CA ARG A 347 11.13 19.66 16.23
C ARG A 347 12.31 19.97 17.15
N SER A 348 13.36 20.51 16.55
CA SER A 348 14.50 21.04 17.29
C SER A 348 14.27 22.50 17.71
N ASN A 349 14.84 22.89 18.83
CA ASN A 349 14.87 24.29 19.28
C ASN A 349 15.66 25.22 18.34
N LEU A 350 16.38 24.66 17.36
CA LEU A 350 17.22 25.40 16.41
C LEU A 350 16.53 25.65 15.05
N GLY A 351 15.24 25.28 14.92
CA GLY A 351 14.45 25.54 13.69
C GLY A 351 14.63 24.51 12.58
N GLU A 352 15.49 23.51 12.75
CA GLU A 352 15.62 22.33 11.88
C GLU A 352 15.04 21.09 12.58
N ASP A 353 14.81 20.02 11.80
CA ASP A 353 14.35 18.75 12.34
C ASP A 353 15.50 17.97 12.97
N ASP A 354 15.27 17.37 14.13
CA ASP A 354 16.10 16.28 14.64
C ASP A 354 15.47 14.93 14.28
N LEU A 355 16.31 13.92 14.02
CA LEU A 355 15.84 12.57 13.70
C LEU A 355 15.56 11.79 14.98
N LYS A 356 14.37 11.17 15.01
CA LYS A 356 14.02 10.14 16.00
C LYS A 356 13.73 8.81 15.30
N VAL A 357 14.33 7.75 15.83
CA VAL A 357 14.02 6.35 15.49
C VAL A 357 13.13 5.78 16.58
N THR A 358 11.93 5.34 16.23
CA THR A 358 11.06 4.59 17.13
C THR A 358 10.94 3.16 16.59
N ALA A 359 11.35 2.17 17.37
CA ALA A 359 11.46 0.80 16.90
C ALA A 359 10.83 -0.22 17.86
N LYS A 360 10.38 -1.34 17.31
CA LYS A 360 9.97 -2.54 18.03
C LYS A 360 11.05 -3.60 17.86
N ARG A 361 11.49 -4.18 18.96
CA ARG A 361 12.46 -5.27 18.96
C ARG A 361 11.79 -6.61 18.69
N VAL A 362 12.52 -7.52 18.09
CA VAL A 362 12.14 -8.95 18.03
C VAL A 362 11.99 -9.48 19.45
N ALA A 363 11.03 -10.38 19.68
CA ALA A 363 10.77 -10.94 20.99
C ALA A 363 12.03 -11.59 21.59
N GLY A 364 12.39 -11.18 22.80
CA GLY A 364 13.58 -11.68 23.51
C GLY A 364 14.90 -10.95 23.20
N ALA A 365 14.93 -10.05 22.22
CA ALA A 365 16.13 -9.27 21.90
C ALA A 365 16.51 -8.30 23.03
N GLN A 366 17.82 -8.18 23.29
CA GLN A 366 18.38 -7.30 24.34
C GLN A 366 19.09 -6.06 23.77
N LEU A 367 18.79 -5.71 22.51
CA LEU A 367 19.36 -4.55 21.84
C LEU A 367 19.05 -3.26 22.62
N THR A 368 20.08 -2.49 22.98
CA THR A 368 19.92 -1.17 23.60
C THR A 368 19.90 -0.06 22.55
N GLU A 369 19.36 1.10 22.90
CA GLU A 369 19.31 2.29 22.03
C GLU A 369 20.74 2.71 21.61
N GLU A 370 21.66 2.72 22.55
CA GLU A 370 23.07 3.05 22.28
C GLU A 370 23.71 2.03 21.33
N ALA A 371 23.44 0.74 21.50
CA ALA A 371 23.97 -0.30 20.62
C ALA A 371 23.40 -0.17 19.19
N LEU A 372 22.11 0.13 19.04
CA LEU A 372 21.50 0.41 17.74
C LEU A 372 22.13 1.65 17.10
N CYS A 373 22.33 2.73 17.88
CA CYS A 373 22.98 3.93 17.36
C CYS A 373 24.41 3.64 16.87
N ARG A 374 25.22 2.92 17.63
CA ARG A 374 26.58 2.51 17.23
C ARG A 374 26.55 1.68 15.94
N TRP A 375 25.61 0.74 15.83
CA TRP A 375 25.45 -0.08 14.64
C TRP A 375 25.10 0.77 13.40
N MET A 376 24.34 1.86 13.56
CA MET A 376 23.95 2.76 12.47
C MET A 376 25.09 3.68 12.02
N VAL A 377 26.00 4.10 12.90
CA VAL A 377 27.09 5.06 12.57
C VAL A 377 27.90 4.63 11.36
N ASP A 378 28.12 3.32 11.17
CA ASP A 378 28.90 2.77 10.05
C ASP A 378 28.06 2.45 8.80
N ARG A 379 26.73 2.69 8.85
CA ARG A 379 25.80 2.22 7.81
C ARG A 379 24.93 3.32 7.21
N VAL A 380 24.88 4.47 7.85
CA VAL A 380 24.15 5.63 7.34
C VAL A 380 25.09 6.83 7.28
N PRO A 381 24.83 7.80 6.40
CA PRO A 381 25.59 9.04 6.38
C PRO A 381 25.58 9.75 7.75
N TYR A 382 26.66 10.45 8.08
CA TYR A 382 26.80 11.10 9.39
C TYR A 382 25.65 12.06 9.75
N TYR A 383 25.06 12.72 8.76
CA TYR A 383 23.92 13.63 8.96
C TYR A 383 22.61 12.88 9.22
N ALA A 384 22.52 11.59 8.85
CA ALA A 384 21.37 10.72 9.05
C ALA A 384 21.45 9.88 10.33
N VAL A 385 22.56 9.95 11.09
CA VAL A 385 22.62 9.29 12.41
C VAL A 385 21.58 9.95 13.35
N PRO A 386 20.63 9.16 13.92
CA PRO A 386 19.56 9.73 14.71
C PRO A 386 20.10 10.37 16.00
N ARG A 387 19.47 11.49 16.39
CA ARG A 387 19.68 12.04 17.73
C ARG A 387 18.95 11.22 18.77
N TYR A 388 17.72 10.82 18.48
CA TYR A 388 16.82 10.17 19.42
C TYR A 388 16.51 8.75 18.99
N ILE A 389 16.50 7.81 19.95
CA ILE A 389 16.05 6.42 19.74
C ILE A 389 15.10 6.05 20.88
N GLU A 390 14.02 5.35 20.56
CA GLU A 390 13.05 4.84 21.52
C GLU A 390 12.58 3.45 21.11
N PHE A 391 12.65 2.49 22.03
CA PHE A 391 12.02 1.19 21.81
C PHE A 391 10.63 1.13 22.43
N ARG A 392 9.71 0.52 21.69
CA ARG A 392 8.32 0.28 22.13
C ARG A 392 7.93 -1.17 21.98
N VAL A 393 6.98 -1.60 22.79
CA VAL A 393 6.38 -2.93 22.70
C VAL A 393 5.59 -3.04 21.38
N GLU A 394 4.86 -1.98 21.02
CA GLU A 394 4.10 -1.88 19.76
C GLU A 394 4.21 -0.48 19.18
N LEU A 395 4.20 -0.40 17.85
CA LEU A 395 4.08 0.85 17.11
C LEU A 395 2.62 1.08 16.72
N PRO A 396 2.14 2.34 16.67
CA PRO A 396 0.81 2.65 16.17
C PRO A 396 0.74 2.32 14.69
N VAL A 397 -0.17 1.43 14.30
CA VAL A 397 -0.34 1.00 12.91
C VAL A 397 -1.77 1.21 12.43
N ASN A 398 -1.93 1.43 11.13
CA ASN A 398 -3.23 1.41 10.49
C ASN A 398 -3.71 -0.05 10.26
N PRO A 399 -4.97 -0.27 9.80
CA PRO A 399 -5.49 -1.61 9.51
C PRO A 399 -4.67 -2.42 8.48
N GLN A 400 -3.79 -1.76 7.71
CA GLN A 400 -2.88 -2.41 6.76
C GLN A 400 -1.51 -2.74 7.36
N GLY A 401 -1.30 -2.52 8.65
CA GLY A 401 -0.02 -2.75 9.34
C GLY A 401 1.04 -1.66 9.10
N ARG A 402 0.68 -0.53 8.46
CA ARG A 402 1.61 0.58 8.23
C ARG A 402 1.69 1.46 9.46
N VAL A 403 2.91 1.81 9.89
CA VAL A 403 3.13 2.69 11.05
C VAL A 403 2.58 4.09 10.81
N LEU A 404 1.85 4.61 11.79
CA LEU A 404 1.26 5.95 11.79
C LEU A 404 2.27 6.97 12.31
N LYS A 405 3.26 7.34 11.49
CA LYS A 405 4.35 8.25 11.86
C LYS A 405 3.87 9.60 12.42
N TYR A 406 2.70 10.07 11.96
CA TYR A 406 2.17 11.36 12.47
C TYR A 406 1.90 11.32 13.97
N GLN A 407 1.43 10.20 14.53
CA GLN A 407 1.22 10.05 15.97
C GLN A 407 2.56 10.12 16.72
N LEU A 408 3.59 9.44 16.20
CA LEU A 408 4.93 9.45 16.79
C LEU A 408 5.57 10.85 16.72
N ARG A 409 5.31 11.62 15.65
CA ARG A 409 5.76 13.01 15.52
C ARG A 409 5.06 13.93 16.54
N ASP A 410 3.74 13.78 16.67
CA ASP A 410 2.95 14.60 17.61
C ASP A 410 3.34 14.34 19.07
N GLU A 411 3.74 13.11 19.41
CA GLU A 411 4.27 12.75 20.73
C GLU A 411 5.67 13.32 20.99
N GLY A 412 6.49 13.50 19.95
CA GLY A 412 7.84 14.09 20.04
C GLY A 412 8.82 13.26 20.87
N VAL A 413 9.58 13.93 21.74
CA VAL A 413 10.50 13.28 22.69
C VAL A 413 9.71 12.92 23.96
N THR A 414 9.78 11.64 24.33
CA THR A 414 9.12 11.10 25.54
C THR A 414 10.14 10.82 26.63
N PRO A 415 9.74 10.60 27.90
CA PRO A 415 10.66 10.19 28.95
C PRO A 415 11.42 8.89 28.70
N ALA A 416 10.93 8.04 27.79
CA ALA A 416 11.58 6.80 27.38
C ALA A 416 12.56 6.98 26.20
N THR A 417 12.65 8.18 25.65
CA THR A 417 13.51 8.47 24.51
C THR A 417 14.97 8.63 24.95
N TRP A 418 15.84 7.81 24.38
CA TRP A 418 17.29 7.97 24.54
C TRP A 418 17.81 9.09 23.61
N ASP A 419 18.75 9.90 24.10
CA ASP A 419 19.39 10.98 23.34
C ASP A 419 20.89 10.68 23.17
N ILE A 420 21.40 10.75 21.95
CA ILE A 420 22.82 10.54 21.64
C ILE A 420 23.73 11.51 22.39
N GLU A 421 23.26 12.72 22.70
CA GLU A 421 24.03 13.71 23.48
C GLU A 421 24.33 13.25 24.91
N SER A 422 23.56 12.27 25.41
CA SER A 422 23.83 11.63 26.73
C SER A 422 24.88 10.52 26.66
N SER A 423 25.39 10.19 25.48
CA SER A 423 26.33 9.08 25.22
C SER A 423 27.75 9.56 24.87
N THR A 424 28.66 8.59 24.76
CA THR A 424 30.04 8.83 24.30
C THR A 424 30.24 8.67 22.79
N ILE A 425 29.15 8.45 22.04
CA ILE A 425 29.21 8.23 20.59
C ILE A 425 29.61 9.53 19.91
N LYS A 426 30.69 9.47 19.13
CA LYS A 426 31.14 10.56 18.26
C LYS A 426 30.82 10.22 16.82
N VAL A 427 29.97 11.04 16.21
CA VAL A 427 29.68 10.94 14.78
C VAL A 427 30.74 11.76 14.03
N GLN A 428 31.60 11.08 13.29
CA GLN A 428 32.63 11.73 12.45
C GLN A 428 31.98 12.24 11.18
N ARG A 429 32.41 13.45 10.72
CA ARG A 429 31.97 14.07 9.46
C ARG A 429 32.69 13.49 8.26
#